data_92920205e4125c35acf91613facf22b4
#
_entry.id   92920205e4125c35acf91613facf22b4
#
_cell.length_a   1.000
_cell.length_b   1.000
_cell.length_c   1.000
_cell.angle_alpha   90.00
_cell.angle_beta   90.00
_cell.angle_gamma   90.00
#
_symmetry.space_group_name_H-M   'P 1'
#
loop_
_entity.id
_entity.type
_entity.pdbx_description
1 polymer ?
#
loop_
_entity_poly.entity_id
_entity_poly.type
_entity_poly.pdbx_seq_one_letter_code
_entity_poly.pdbx_strand_id
1 'polypeptide(L)'
;MDFITDPATKFDFQPADFVPFKDKKVCEYVRSLSGTDLDKREPWWHPEFNVKVMMNPHPVLIATLFSRLKAASEAGKSFTMILGNPEPDTYIPLAQLINYFQVDCRKVHLVAEDEWADQDGNIAPITYEAGFAHSMIKYLYYQIDPKLRMPMENVHYPTNANIKDYSKIIDDITEGTGADIASTSPGWAGHMAFVDPIPEFIGSGDIEEWLNQPAQIVKLHPMTIMQNSLNGTFGQSGDIANVPPCAATIGPLDVMRAKERIEVHALATCGTFSSWQRMTSRLCTHGPITPYLPSTMLQTKKTQVYISEELAAPFECWEKVGY
;
A
#
# COMPACT_ATOMS: atom_id res chain seq x y z
N MET A 1 -5.13 30.98 37.57
CA MET A 1 -6.28 31.07 36.67
C MET A 1 -7.37 30.22 37.25
N ASP A 2 -8.43 30.85 37.76
CA ASP A 2 -9.60 30.10 38.21
C ASP A 2 -10.41 29.74 36.95
N PHE A 3 -10.23 28.51 36.49
CA PHE A 3 -11.08 27.99 35.44
C PHE A 3 -12.49 27.86 35.97
N ILE A 4 -13.48 28.37 35.27
CA ILE A 4 -14.87 28.08 35.55
C ILE A 4 -15.03 26.56 35.28
N THR A 5 -15.05 25.81 36.39
CA THR A 5 -15.33 24.36 36.30
C THR A 5 -16.84 24.20 36.09
N ASP A 6 -17.24 23.82 34.91
CA ASP A 6 -18.58 23.31 34.71
C ASP A 6 -18.76 22.03 35.54
N PRO A 7 -19.81 21.92 36.39
CA PRO A 7 -20.00 20.71 37.15
C PRO A 7 -20.14 19.51 36.26
N ALA A 8 -19.13 18.71 36.29
CA ALA A 8 -18.90 17.39 35.77
C ALA A 8 -19.99 16.80 34.84
N THR A 9 -20.12 17.31 33.64
CA THR A 9 -20.63 16.49 32.56
C THR A 9 -19.51 15.51 32.17
N LYS A 10 -19.71 14.21 32.40
CA LYS A 10 -18.76 13.20 31.96
C LYS A 10 -18.67 13.29 30.44
N PHE A 11 -17.56 13.83 29.94
CA PHE A 11 -17.28 13.82 28.50
C PHE A 11 -16.66 12.46 28.13
N ASP A 12 -17.45 11.63 27.49
CA ASP A 12 -17.05 10.34 26.94
C ASP A 12 -17.64 10.20 25.55
N PHE A 13 -16.81 9.90 24.57
CA PHE A 13 -17.24 9.81 23.16
C PHE A 13 -16.82 8.49 22.51
N GLN A 14 -17.60 8.07 21.54
CA GLN A 14 -17.22 7.01 20.63
C GLN A 14 -16.57 7.61 19.36
N PRO A 15 -15.53 6.97 18.80
CA PRO A 15 -14.98 7.38 17.52
C PRO A 15 -16.05 7.41 16.43
N ALA A 16 -15.89 8.31 15.44
CA ALA A 16 -16.80 8.42 14.32
C ALA A 16 -16.94 7.07 13.56
N ASP A 17 -18.10 6.86 12.92
CA ASP A 17 -18.42 5.56 12.30
C ASP A 17 -17.43 5.14 11.24
N PHE A 18 -16.91 6.07 10.47
CA PHE A 18 -15.92 5.81 9.42
C PHE A 18 -14.50 5.49 9.93
N VAL A 19 -14.22 5.65 11.24
CA VAL A 19 -12.91 5.26 11.80
C VAL A 19 -12.81 3.74 11.82
N PRO A 20 -11.87 3.14 11.08
CA PRO A 20 -11.90 1.68 10.88
C PRO A 20 -11.49 0.91 12.14
N PHE A 21 -10.61 1.45 12.98
CA PHE A 21 -10.13 0.80 14.18
C PHE A 21 -10.36 1.67 15.42
N LYS A 22 -11.09 1.14 16.41
CA LYS A 22 -11.65 1.90 17.54
C LYS A 22 -11.20 1.42 18.92
N ASP A 23 -10.34 0.40 19.01
CA ASP A 23 -9.85 -0.10 20.31
C ASP A 23 -8.85 0.89 20.93
N LYS A 24 -9.33 1.67 21.89
CA LYS A 24 -8.53 2.71 22.57
C LYS A 24 -7.31 2.14 23.30
N LYS A 25 -7.37 0.90 23.83
CA LYS A 25 -6.23 0.30 24.56
C LYS A 25 -5.11 -0.09 23.60
N VAL A 26 -5.47 -0.66 22.45
CA VAL A 26 -4.50 -0.96 21.39
C VAL A 26 -3.92 0.34 20.83
N CYS A 27 -4.76 1.35 20.60
CA CYS A 27 -4.28 2.67 20.16
C CYS A 27 -3.29 3.29 21.13
N GLU A 28 -3.55 3.20 22.44
CA GLU A 28 -2.63 3.68 23.49
C GLU A 28 -1.29 2.93 23.47
N TYR A 29 -1.35 1.59 23.37
CA TYR A 29 -0.15 0.77 23.25
C TYR A 29 0.69 1.15 22.04
N VAL A 30 0.13 1.11 20.84
CA VAL A 30 0.91 1.38 19.63
C VAL A 30 1.38 2.85 19.56
N ARG A 31 0.63 3.78 20.16
CA ARG A 31 1.02 5.18 20.29
C ARG A 31 2.27 5.37 21.13
N SER A 32 2.50 4.50 22.13
CA SER A 32 3.69 4.56 22.99
C SER A 32 4.98 4.14 22.28
N LEU A 33 4.87 3.40 21.16
CA LEU A 33 6.03 2.94 20.38
C LEU A 33 6.62 4.09 19.56
N SER A 34 7.93 4.22 19.55
CA SER A 34 8.61 5.24 18.76
C SER A 34 10.01 4.84 18.34
N GLY A 35 10.50 5.41 17.23
CA GLY A 35 11.82 5.12 16.72
C GLY A 35 12.05 3.62 16.58
N THR A 36 13.16 3.13 17.12
CA THR A 36 13.56 1.71 17.05
C THR A 36 12.71 0.77 17.90
N ASP A 37 11.74 1.26 18.69
CA ASP A 37 10.77 0.38 19.32
C ASP A 37 9.95 -0.37 18.26
N LEU A 38 9.71 0.26 17.11
CA LEU A 38 9.01 -0.35 15.99
C LEU A 38 9.83 -1.43 15.26
N ASP A 39 11.14 -1.53 15.50
CA ASP A 39 11.98 -2.64 15.00
C ASP A 39 11.81 -3.93 15.84
N LYS A 40 11.23 -3.82 17.04
CA LYS A 40 11.09 -4.95 17.97
C LYS A 40 9.97 -5.88 17.52
N ARG A 41 10.25 -7.17 17.53
CA ARG A 41 9.28 -8.18 17.08
C ARG A 41 8.17 -8.37 18.11
N GLU A 42 6.96 -8.48 17.60
CA GLU A 42 5.84 -9.01 18.37
C GLU A 42 5.83 -10.56 18.32
N PRO A 43 5.37 -11.22 19.39
CA PRO A 43 5.44 -12.68 19.48
C PRO A 43 4.56 -13.44 18.48
N TRP A 44 3.54 -12.76 17.90
CA TRP A 44 2.62 -13.36 16.93
C TRP A 44 3.04 -13.16 15.47
N TRP A 45 4.10 -12.37 15.19
CA TRP A 45 4.57 -12.15 13.83
C TRP A 45 5.09 -13.44 13.18
N HIS A 46 4.76 -13.61 11.91
CA HIS A 46 5.41 -14.65 11.10
C HIS A 46 6.93 -14.56 11.22
N PRO A 47 7.69 -15.69 11.27
CA PRO A 47 9.14 -15.65 11.44
C PRO A 47 9.90 -14.74 10.46
N GLU A 48 9.38 -14.60 9.25
CA GLU A 48 9.95 -13.75 8.19
C GLU A 48 9.18 -12.42 8.00
N PHE A 49 8.33 -12.02 8.95
CA PHE A 49 7.81 -10.65 9.00
C PHE A 49 8.79 -9.79 9.80
N ASN A 50 9.24 -8.69 9.19
CA ASN A 50 10.21 -7.79 9.81
C ASN A 50 9.80 -6.35 9.58
N VAL A 51 10.04 -5.52 10.58
CA VAL A 51 9.87 -4.06 10.50
C VAL A 51 11.24 -3.42 10.67
N LYS A 52 11.52 -2.39 9.88
CA LYS A 52 12.75 -1.61 9.99
C LYS A 52 12.47 -0.12 9.82
N VAL A 53 12.83 0.65 10.85
CA VAL A 53 12.83 2.12 10.80
C VAL A 53 14.11 2.60 10.14
N MET A 54 13.97 3.55 9.20
CA MET A 54 15.10 4.15 8.49
C MET A 54 14.77 5.56 7.98
N MET A 55 15.79 6.34 7.69
CA MET A 55 15.62 7.73 7.25
C MET A 55 14.77 7.83 5.98
N ASN A 56 15.06 7.05 4.96
CA ASN A 56 14.33 7.02 3.69
C ASN A 56 14.18 5.58 3.16
N PRO A 57 12.97 5.02 3.14
CA PRO A 57 12.70 3.68 2.62
C PRO A 57 12.84 3.52 1.10
N HIS A 58 12.63 4.58 0.30
CA HIS A 58 12.58 4.46 -1.17
C HIS A 58 13.84 3.87 -1.80
N PRO A 59 15.09 4.28 -1.45
CA PRO A 59 16.28 3.67 -2.02
C PRO A 59 16.38 2.16 -1.76
N VAL A 60 15.89 1.71 -0.61
CA VAL A 60 15.91 0.27 -0.26
C VAL A 60 14.86 -0.49 -1.05
N LEU A 61 13.67 0.08 -1.25
CA LEU A 61 12.65 -0.47 -2.15
C LEU A 61 13.22 -0.64 -3.55
N ILE A 62 13.80 0.42 -4.13
CA ILE A 62 14.39 0.40 -5.47
C ILE A 62 15.46 -0.69 -5.58
N ALA A 63 16.39 -0.73 -4.61
CA ALA A 63 17.48 -1.70 -4.58
C ALA A 63 16.96 -3.14 -4.46
N THR A 64 15.90 -3.36 -3.69
CA THR A 64 15.31 -4.69 -3.53
C THR A 64 14.62 -5.13 -4.81
N LEU A 65 13.75 -4.32 -5.39
CA LEU A 65 13.10 -4.60 -6.67
C LEU A 65 14.14 -4.91 -7.76
N PHE A 66 15.15 -4.04 -7.87
CA PHE A 66 16.25 -4.22 -8.82
C PHE A 66 17.02 -5.52 -8.60
N SER A 67 17.41 -5.83 -7.37
CA SER A 67 18.21 -7.02 -7.07
C SER A 67 17.45 -8.31 -7.36
N ARG A 68 16.15 -8.37 -7.05
CA ARG A 68 15.30 -9.54 -7.34
C ARG A 68 15.12 -9.72 -8.85
N LEU A 69 14.79 -8.63 -9.55
CA LEU A 69 14.63 -8.62 -10.99
C LEU A 69 15.93 -9.04 -11.70
N LYS A 70 17.07 -8.47 -11.30
CA LYS A 70 18.39 -8.82 -11.84
C LYS A 70 18.73 -10.30 -11.63
N ALA A 71 18.50 -10.82 -10.43
CA ALA A 71 18.75 -12.23 -10.12
C ALA A 71 17.88 -13.18 -10.99
N ALA A 72 16.60 -12.86 -11.20
CA ALA A 72 15.72 -13.62 -12.07
C ALA A 72 16.18 -13.58 -13.53
N SER A 73 16.57 -12.39 -14.02
CA SER A 73 17.11 -12.20 -15.36
C SER A 73 18.39 -13.03 -15.59
N GLU A 74 19.34 -12.98 -14.66
CA GLU A 74 20.57 -13.76 -14.73
C GLU A 74 20.33 -15.29 -14.72
N ALA A 75 19.28 -15.71 -14.00
CA ALA A 75 18.83 -17.09 -13.96
C ALA A 75 18.00 -17.49 -15.21
N GLY A 76 17.68 -16.54 -16.09
CA GLY A 76 16.83 -16.77 -17.26
C GLY A 76 15.37 -17.11 -16.94
N LYS A 77 14.92 -16.79 -15.72
CA LYS A 77 13.57 -17.06 -15.21
C LYS A 77 12.60 -15.92 -15.52
N SER A 78 11.30 -16.25 -15.60
CA SER A 78 10.24 -15.27 -15.51
C SER A 78 10.22 -14.63 -14.13
N PHE A 79 9.75 -13.36 -14.05
CA PHE A 79 9.65 -12.62 -12.80
C PHE A 79 8.40 -11.74 -12.82
N THR A 80 7.50 -11.93 -11.86
CA THR A 80 6.25 -11.17 -11.76
C THR A 80 6.30 -10.23 -10.57
N MET A 81 6.12 -8.93 -10.85
CA MET A 81 6.04 -7.87 -9.85
C MET A 81 4.64 -7.29 -9.79
N ILE A 82 3.99 -7.36 -8.63
CA ILE A 82 2.83 -6.54 -8.31
C ILE A 82 3.35 -5.22 -7.75
N LEU A 83 2.96 -4.12 -8.39
CA LEU A 83 3.45 -2.79 -8.09
C LEU A 83 2.31 -1.90 -7.61
N GLY A 84 2.52 -1.28 -6.45
CA GLY A 84 1.66 -0.25 -5.92
C GLY A 84 1.75 1.06 -6.72
N ASN A 85 1.28 2.14 -6.11
CA ASN A 85 1.22 3.45 -6.73
C ASN A 85 2.55 3.82 -7.42
N PRO A 86 2.57 4.01 -8.74
CA PRO A 86 3.77 4.28 -9.49
C PRO A 86 4.24 5.73 -9.28
N GLU A 87 5.18 5.88 -8.38
CA GLU A 87 5.83 7.15 -8.11
C GLU A 87 7.06 7.33 -9.00
N PRO A 88 7.20 8.47 -9.68
CA PRO A 88 8.37 8.74 -10.54
C PRO A 88 9.70 8.54 -9.82
N ASP A 89 9.77 8.92 -8.53
CA ASP A 89 10.97 8.84 -7.70
C ASP A 89 11.41 7.40 -7.39
N THR A 90 10.54 6.43 -7.58
CA THR A 90 10.84 5.01 -7.44
C THR A 90 11.09 4.35 -8.79
N TYR A 91 10.23 4.61 -9.77
CA TYR A 91 10.24 3.86 -11.03
C TYR A 91 11.29 4.35 -12.03
N ILE A 92 11.55 5.67 -12.10
CA ILE A 92 12.58 6.20 -12.98
C ILE A 92 13.98 5.70 -12.56
N PRO A 93 14.40 5.78 -11.27
CA PRO A 93 15.66 5.19 -10.84
C PRO A 93 15.76 3.68 -11.06
N LEU A 94 14.67 2.94 -10.86
CA LEU A 94 14.64 1.51 -11.15
C LEU A 94 14.92 1.24 -12.63
N ALA A 95 14.27 1.95 -13.54
CA ALA A 95 14.53 1.84 -14.98
C ALA A 95 15.97 2.24 -15.35
N GLN A 96 16.51 3.27 -14.71
CA GLN A 96 17.91 3.68 -14.92
C GLN A 96 18.89 2.58 -14.51
N LEU A 97 18.66 1.91 -13.36
CA LEU A 97 19.46 0.77 -12.94
C LEU A 97 19.36 -0.39 -13.93
N ILE A 98 18.16 -0.73 -14.38
CA ILE A 98 17.94 -1.75 -15.41
C ILE A 98 18.77 -1.45 -16.67
N ASN A 99 18.68 -0.22 -17.17
CA ASN A 99 19.42 0.21 -18.35
C ASN A 99 20.94 0.21 -18.14
N TYR A 100 21.40 0.74 -17.02
CA TYR A 100 22.83 0.82 -16.72
C TYR A 100 23.48 -0.56 -16.60
N PHE A 101 22.82 -1.48 -15.92
CA PHE A 101 23.32 -2.84 -15.73
C PHE A 101 22.92 -3.80 -16.85
N GLN A 102 22.25 -3.32 -17.90
CA GLN A 102 21.81 -4.10 -19.07
C GLN A 102 20.99 -5.34 -18.66
N VAL A 103 20.05 -5.18 -17.72
CA VAL A 103 19.23 -6.27 -17.21
C VAL A 103 18.13 -6.62 -18.22
N ASP A 104 18.11 -7.86 -18.70
CA ASP A 104 17.10 -8.34 -19.63
C ASP A 104 15.74 -8.55 -18.93
N CYS A 105 14.80 -7.67 -19.21
CA CYS A 105 13.44 -7.71 -18.64
C CYS A 105 12.41 -8.38 -19.55
N ARG A 106 12.78 -8.98 -20.68
CA ARG A 106 11.83 -9.53 -21.66
C ARG A 106 10.92 -10.64 -21.10
N LYS A 107 11.30 -11.27 -19.98
CA LYS A 107 10.48 -12.26 -19.26
C LYS A 107 9.84 -11.71 -17.98
N VAL A 108 9.86 -10.40 -17.78
CA VAL A 108 9.25 -9.76 -16.62
C VAL A 108 7.78 -9.46 -16.92
N HIS A 109 6.92 -9.71 -15.94
CA HIS A 109 5.53 -9.28 -15.91
C HIS A 109 5.36 -8.16 -14.89
N LEU A 110 4.85 -7.02 -15.34
CA LEU A 110 4.43 -5.92 -14.49
C LEU A 110 2.92 -6.04 -14.25
N VAL A 111 2.50 -5.99 -13.00
CA VAL A 111 1.09 -6.04 -12.60
C VAL A 111 0.78 -4.81 -11.77
N ALA A 112 -0.12 -3.96 -12.24
CA ALA A 112 -0.63 -2.84 -11.46
C ALA A 112 -1.62 -3.35 -10.41
N GLU A 113 -1.48 -2.88 -9.17
CA GLU A 113 -2.43 -3.22 -8.08
C GLU A 113 -3.81 -2.67 -8.37
N ASP A 114 -3.88 -1.46 -8.90
CA ASP A 114 -5.10 -0.67 -8.92
C ASP A 114 -5.26 0.12 -10.22
N GLU A 115 -6.49 0.58 -10.45
CA GLU A 115 -6.82 1.67 -11.36
C GLU A 115 -8.09 2.38 -10.86
N TRP A 116 -8.21 3.67 -11.15
CA TRP A 116 -9.38 4.45 -10.79
C TRP A 116 -10.64 3.95 -11.49
N ALA A 117 -11.79 4.10 -10.83
CA ALA A 117 -13.10 3.88 -11.43
C ALA A 117 -14.06 5.00 -11.05
N ASP A 118 -15.03 5.28 -11.94
CA ASP A 118 -16.09 6.23 -11.66
C ASP A 118 -17.20 5.62 -10.77
N GLN A 119 -18.21 6.41 -10.44
CA GLN A 119 -19.33 6.01 -9.60
C GLN A 119 -20.19 4.87 -10.19
N ASP A 120 -20.10 4.63 -11.48
CA ASP A 120 -20.80 3.57 -12.21
C ASP A 120 -19.93 2.32 -12.40
N GLY A 121 -18.69 2.36 -11.90
CA GLY A 121 -17.72 1.28 -11.99
C GLY A 121 -16.98 1.22 -13.32
N ASN A 122 -16.99 2.28 -14.14
CA ASN A 122 -16.16 2.32 -15.34
C ASN A 122 -14.72 2.63 -14.95
N ILE A 123 -13.81 1.74 -15.32
CA ILE A 123 -12.39 1.85 -15.02
C ILE A 123 -11.75 2.89 -15.94
N ALA A 124 -10.90 3.74 -15.38
CA ALA A 124 -10.20 4.78 -16.09
C ALA A 124 -9.37 4.21 -17.26
N PRO A 125 -9.43 4.84 -18.44
CA PRO A 125 -8.64 4.38 -19.58
C PRO A 125 -7.17 4.74 -19.38
N ILE A 126 -6.27 4.00 -20.05
CA ILE A 126 -4.81 4.24 -20.00
C ILE A 126 -4.40 5.66 -20.40
N THR A 127 -5.28 6.40 -21.05
CA THR A 127 -5.09 7.80 -21.45
C THR A 127 -5.42 8.79 -20.31
N TYR A 128 -5.97 8.32 -19.20
CA TYR A 128 -6.21 9.16 -18.04
C TYR A 128 -4.88 9.43 -17.34
N GLU A 129 -4.40 10.66 -17.41
CA GLU A 129 -3.04 11.03 -16.97
C GLU A 129 -2.81 10.84 -15.46
N ALA A 130 -3.88 10.89 -14.66
CA ALA A 130 -3.85 10.61 -13.23
C ALA A 130 -3.98 9.10 -12.90
N GLY A 131 -4.09 8.23 -13.91
CA GLY A 131 -4.25 6.79 -13.75
C GLY A 131 -2.95 6.09 -13.35
N PHE A 132 -3.10 4.98 -12.64
CA PHE A 132 -1.96 4.17 -12.19
C PHE A 132 -1.30 3.44 -13.35
N ALA A 133 -2.07 2.86 -14.27
CA ALA A 133 -1.54 2.23 -15.47
C ALA A 133 -0.78 3.24 -16.35
N HIS A 134 -1.35 4.45 -16.53
CA HIS A 134 -0.66 5.53 -17.25
C HIS A 134 0.71 5.82 -16.64
N SER A 135 0.75 6.02 -15.34
CA SER A 135 1.98 6.35 -14.60
C SER A 135 3.00 5.22 -14.66
N MET A 136 2.59 3.96 -14.47
CA MET A 136 3.46 2.78 -14.55
C MET A 136 4.10 2.66 -15.93
N ILE A 137 3.32 2.87 -16.99
CA ILE A 137 3.82 2.82 -18.37
C ILE A 137 4.77 3.98 -18.65
N LYS A 138 4.42 5.19 -18.23
CA LYS A 138 5.21 6.40 -18.45
C LYS A 138 6.54 6.39 -17.69
N TYR A 139 6.52 6.05 -16.40
CA TYR A 139 7.66 6.23 -15.49
C TYR A 139 8.51 4.97 -15.33
N LEU A 140 8.01 3.79 -15.71
CA LEU A 140 8.79 2.55 -15.70
C LEU A 140 8.94 1.96 -17.10
N TYR A 141 7.84 1.53 -17.72
CA TYR A 141 7.89 0.78 -18.97
C TYR A 141 8.66 1.53 -20.08
N TYR A 142 8.28 2.76 -20.39
CA TYR A 142 8.93 3.54 -21.45
C TYR A 142 10.32 4.07 -21.06
N GLN A 143 10.70 4.03 -19.80
CA GLN A 143 12.05 4.42 -19.36
C GLN A 143 13.08 3.30 -19.53
N ILE A 144 12.62 2.04 -19.68
CA ILE A 144 13.51 0.91 -19.96
C ILE A 144 13.88 0.89 -21.47
N ASP A 145 15.17 0.68 -21.76
CA ASP A 145 15.67 0.54 -23.14
C ASP A 145 14.80 -0.49 -23.91
N PRO A 146 14.32 -0.18 -25.13
CA PRO A 146 13.50 -1.08 -25.93
C PRO A 146 14.11 -2.47 -26.16
N LYS A 147 15.44 -2.60 -26.09
CA LYS A 147 16.15 -3.89 -26.25
C LYS A 147 16.07 -4.78 -25.00
N LEU A 148 15.86 -4.16 -23.83
CA LEU A 148 15.81 -4.84 -22.53
C LEU A 148 14.39 -5.03 -22.05
N ARG A 149 13.46 -4.22 -22.54
CA ARG A 149 12.09 -4.08 -22.05
C ARG A 149 11.24 -5.32 -22.36
N MET A 150 10.33 -5.64 -21.44
CA MET A 150 9.31 -6.64 -21.64
C MET A 150 8.38 -6.26 -22.80
N PRO A 151 7.76 -7.23 -23.51
CA PRO A 151 6.71 -6.95 -24.46
C PRO A 151 5.47 -6.38 -23.75
N MET A 152 4.64 -5.60 -24.47
CA MET A 152 3.50 -4.90 -23.87
C MET A 152 2.46 -5.88 -23.28
N GLU A 153 2.34 -7.07 -23.84
CA GLU A 153 1.48 -8.14 -23.32
C GLU A 153 1.85 -8.63 -21.91
N ASN A 154 3.06 -8.33 -21.46
CA ASN A 154 3.50 -8.59 -20.10
C ASN A 154 3.23 -7.42 -19.13
N VAL A 155 2.56 -6.37 -19.57
CA VAL A 155 2.15 -5.23 -18.73
C VAL A 155 0.67 -5.36 -18.46
N HIS A 156 0.33 -5.75 -17.24
CA HIS A 156 -1.03 -6.05 -16.81
C HIS A 156 -1.55 -4.92 -15.91
N TYR A 157 -2.76 -4.48 -16.19
CA TYR A 157 -3.48 -3.49 -15.38
C TYR A 157 -4.99 -3.71 -15.46
N PRO A 158 -5.76 -3.32 -14.44
CA PRO A 158 -7.21 -3.48 -14.45
C PRO A 158 -7.86 -2.67 -15.58
N THR A 159 -8.82 -3.28 -16.25
CA THR A 159 -9.66 -2.67 -17.28
C THR A 159 -11.08 -3.17 -17.17
N ASN A 160 -12.05 -2.48 -17.79
CA ASN A 160 -13.43 -2.94 -17.85
C ASN A 160 -13.58 -4.34 -18.49
N ALA A 161 -12.64 -4.74 -19.35
CA ALA A 161 -12.68 -6.02 -20.02
C ALA A 161 -12.13 -7.18 -19.18
N ASN A 162 -11.19 -6.90 -18.25
CA ASN A 162 -10.45 -7.97 -17.58
C ASN A 162 -10.65 -8.03 -16.05
N ILE A 163 -11.26 -7.05 -15.42
CA ILE A 163 -11.30 -6.96 -13.94
C ILE A 163 -11.90 -8.20 -13.28
N LYS A 164 -12.89 -8.83 -13.90
CA LYS A 164 -13.53 -10.05 -13.37
C LYS A 164 -12.61 -11.26 -13.37
N ASP A 165 -11.62 -11.26 -14.26
CA ASP A 165 -10.63 -12.33 -14.43
C ASP A 165 -9.23 -11.89 -14.01
N TYR A 166 -9.07 -10.70 -13.40
CA TYR A 166 -7.76 -10.12 -13.20
C TYR A 166 -6.89 -10.95 -12.24
N SER A 167 -7.45 -11.46 -11.13
CA SER A 167 -6.76 -12.42 -10.26
C SER A 167 -6.41 -13.72 -10.97
N LYS A 168 -7.28 -14.19 -11.91
CA LYS A 168 -6.98 -15.36 -12.72
C LYS A 168 -5.82 -15.09 -13.69
N ILE A 169 -5.75 -13.91 -14.28
CA ILE A 169 -4.62 -13.51 -15.13
C ILE A 169 -3.32 -13.56 -14.33
N ILE A 170 -3.32 -13.03 -13.09
CA ILE A 170 -2.15 -13.10 -12.19
C ILE A 170 -1.79 -14.55 -11.87
N ASP A 171 -2.77 -15.38 -11.62
CA ASP A 171 -2.57 -16.82 -11.36
C ASP A 171 -1.98 -17.54 -12.58
N ASP A 172 -2.51 -17.29 -13.76
CA ASP A 172 -2.05 -17.91 -15.04
C ASP A 172 -0.60 -17.53 -15.36
N ILE A 173 -0.21 -16.24 -15.26
CA ILE A 173 1.16 -15.79 -15.56
C ILE A 173 2.19 -16.23 -14.50
N THR A 174 1.73 -16.63 -13.33
CA THR A 174 2.58 -17.14 -12.22
C THR A 174 2.49 -18.66 -12.07
N GLU A 175 1.80 -19.34 -12.97
CA GLU A 175 1.59 -20.80 -12.94
C GLU A 175 1.03 -21.28 -11.58
N GLY A 176 0.12 -20.50 -10.97
CA GLY A 176 -0.50 -20.79 -9.71
C GLY A 176 0.40 -20.56 -8.47
N THR A 177 1.63 -20.08 -8.64
CA THR A 177 2.59 -19.92 -7.52
C THR A 177 2.54 -18.56 -6.83
N GLY A 178 1.75 -17.62 -7.36
CA GLY A 178 1.71 -16.23 -6.93
C GLY A 178 2.88 -15.40 -7.45
N ALA A 179 2.74 -14.08 -7.43
CA ALA A 179 3.78 -13.15 -7.88
C ALA A 179 5.08 -13.34 -7.09
N ASP A 180 6.22 -13.05 -7.72
CA ASP A 180 7.51 -13.15 -7.04
C ASP A 180 7.67 -12.10 -5.96
N ILE A 181 7.16 -10.89 -6.20
CA ILE A 181 7.15 -9.80 -5.24
C ILE A 181 5.88 -8.95 -5.37
N ALA A 182 5.33 -8.51 -4.25
CA ALA A 182 4.32 -7.47 -4.17
C ALA A 182 4.84 -6.29 -3.34
N SER A 183 4.70 -5.08 -3.89
CA SER A 183 5.05 -3.83 -3.19
C SER A 183 3.77 -3.09 -2.86
N THR A 184 3.54 -2.77 -1.59
CA THR A 184 2.33 -2.12 -1.10
C THR A 184 2.62 -0.99 -0.13
N SER A 185 1.59 -0.24 0.27
CA SER A 185 1.62 0.79 1.31
C SER A 185 0.26 0.85 2.01
N PRO A 186 0.19 1.04 3.34
CA PRO A 186 -1.08 0.98 4.06
C PRO A 186 -1.95 2.23 3.91
N GLY A 187 -1.48 3.28 3.26
CA GLY A 187 -2.19 4.54 3.19
C GLY A 187 -2.59 5.09 4.56
N TRP A 188 -3.69 5.83 4.62
CA TRP A 188 -4.27 6.31 5.88
C TRP A 188 -5.27 5.35 6.49
N ALA A 189 -5.95 4.58 5.64
CA ALA A 189 -6.98 3.63 6.07
C ALA A 189 -6.42 2.30 6.57
N GLY A 190 -5.13 2.03 6.42
CA GLY A 190 -4.51 0.74 6.71
C GLY A 190 -4.84 -0.32 5.67
N HIS A 191 -5.04 0.10 4.43
CA HIS A 191 -5.36 -0.77 3.31
C HIS A 191 -4.15 -1.58 2.82
N MET A 192 -4.42 -2.47 1.89
CA MET A 192 -3.45 -3.23 1.10
C MET A 192 -3.93 -3.13 -0.35
N ALA A 193 -3.17 -2.50 -1.27
CA ALA A 193 -3.78 -2.00 -2.51
C ALA A 193 -5.00 -1.11 -2.17
N PHE A 194 -6.09 -1.11 -2.93
CA PHE A 194 -7.35 -0.51 -2.49
C PHE A 194 -8.31 -1.49 -1.80
N VAL A 195 -7.75 -2.53 -1.16
CA VAL A 195 -8.50 -3.35 -0.21
C VAL A 195 -8.70 -2.53 1.06
N ASP A 196 -9.61 -1.57 0.98
CA ASP A 196 -9.98 -0.67 2.06
C ASP A 196 -10.79 -1.39 3.17
N PRO A 197 -10.82 -0.88 4.42
CA PRO A 197 -11.67 -1.40 5.48
C PRO A 197 -13.15 -1.01 5.26
N ILE A 198 -13.73 -1.50 4.19
CA ILE A 198 -15.13 -1.26 3.77
C ILE A 198 -15.94 -2.55 3.89
N PRO A 199 -17.28 -2.45 3.99
CA PRO A 199 -18.15 -3.63 4.18
C PRO A 199 -17.92 -4.73 3.14
N GLU A 200 -17.64 -4.37 1.89
CA GLU A 200 -17.40 -5.30 0.78
C GLU A 200 -16.21 -6.22 1.04
N PHE A 201 -15.13 -5.71 1.65
CA PHE A 201 -13.97 -6.51 2.01
C PHE A 201 -14.05 -7.09 3.43
N ILE A 202 -14.59 -6.35 4.41
CA ILE A 202 -14.72 -6.85 5.77
C ILE A 202 -15.63 -8.10 5.81
N GLY A 203 -16.73 -8.11 5.03
CA GLY A 203 -17.64 -9.24 4.92
C GLY A 203 -18.16 -9.71 6.27
N SER A 204 -18.04 -10.98 6.54
CA SER A 204 -18.39 -11.61 7.82
C SER A 204 -17.36 -11.32 8.94
N GLY A 205 -16.19 -10.77 8.59
CA GLY A 205 -15.03 -10.64 9.46
C GLY A 205 -14.19 -11.92 9.56
N ASP A 206 -14.57 -12.98 8.85
CA ASP A 206 -13.79 -14.21 8.78
C ASP A 206 -12.51 -14.01 7.96
N ILE A 207 -11.37 -14.35 8.56
CA ILE A 207 -10.05 -14.11 7.95
C ILE A 207 -9.83 -15.02 6.73
N GLU A 208 -10.33 -16.24 6.75
CA GLU A 208 -10.15 -17.18 5.66
C GLU A 208 -10.98 -16.77 4.44
N GLU A 209 -12.23 -16.32 4.65
CA GLU A 209 -13.04 -15.72 3.62
C GLU A 209 -12.37 -14.46 3.04
N TRP A 210 -11.86 -13.60 3.91
CA TRP A 210 -11.17 -12.37 3.52
C TRP A 210 -9.95 -12.65 2.62
N LEU A 211 -9.10 -13.62 3.01
CA LEU A 211 -7.89 -14.00 2.28
C LEU A 211 -8.15 -14.54 0.86
N ASN A 212 -9.35 -15.01 0.58
CA ASN A 212 -9.73 -15.59 -0.70
C ASN A 212 -10.46 -14.62 -1.64
N GLN A 213 -10.62 -13.35 -1.26
CA GLN A 213 -11.28 -12.37 -2.12
C GLN A 213 -10.39 -11.98 -3.30
N PRO A 214 -10.92 -12.09 -4.55
CA PRO A 214 -10.20 -11.75 -5.77
C PRO A 214 -10.29 -10.25 -6.08
N ALA A 215 -9.66 -9.86 -7.19
CA ALA A 215 -9.75 -8.53 -7.77
C ALA A 215 -11.21 -8.13 -8.07
N GLN A 216 -11.54 -6.87 -7.77
CA GLN A 216 -12.90 -6.35 -7.96
C GLN A 216 -12.92 -4.81 -8.04
N ILE A 217 -14.07 -4.26 -8.41
CA ILE A 217 -14.34 -2.82 -8.32
C ILE A 217 -14.97 -2.53 -6.96
N VAL A 218 -14.46 -1.50 -6.29
CA VAL A 218 -14.87 -1.13 -4.93
C VAL A 218 -15.12 0.37 -4.82
N LYS A 219 -15.96 0.75 -3.86
CA LYS A 219 -16.03 2.13 -3.38
C LYS A 219 -14.85 2.38 -2.46
N LEU A 220 -14.23 3.55 -2.59
CA LEU A 220 -13.09 3.90 -1.74
C LEU A 220 -13.54 4.39 -0.37
N HIS A 221 -12.77 4.03 0.64
CA HIS A 221 -12.95 4.58 1.98
C HIS A 221 -12.70 6.10 1.99
N PRO A 222 -13.47 6.91 2.74
CA PRO A 222 -13.29 8.36 2.78
C PRO A 222 -11.86 8.81 3.11
N MET A 223 -11.15 8.09 3.98
CA MET A 223 -9.74 8.38 4.29
C MET A 223 -8.84 8.17 3.07
N THR A 224 -9.10 7.17 2.25
CA THR A 224 -8.36 6.89 1.01
C THR A 224 -8.59 7.97 -0.03
N ILE A 225 -9.83 8.46 -0.17
CA ILE A 225 -10.12 9.60 -1.05
C ILE A 225 -9.39 10.87 -0.58
N MET A 226 -9.46 11.19 0.71
CA MET A 226 -8.79 12.36 1.27
C MET A 226 -7.26 12.29 1.11
N GLN A 227 -6.66 11.12 1.38
CA GLN A 227 -5.24 10.87 1.18
C GLN A 227 -4.80 11.17 -0.24
N ASN A 228 -5.55 10.65 -1.22
CA ASN A 228 -5.17 10.77 -2.63
C ASN A 228 -5.29 12.21 -3.16
N SER A 229 -6.14 13.06 -2.58
CA SER A 229 -6.17 14.49 -2.91
C SER A 229 -4.84 15.21 -2.60
N LEU A 230 -4.01 14.62 -1.72
CA LEU A 230 -2.68 15.12 -1.37
C LEU A 230 -1.55 14.38 -2.10
N ASN A 231 -1.87 13.44 -2.98
CA ASN A 231 -0.87 12.78 -3.83
C ASN A 231 -0.43 13.72 -4.96
N GLY A 232 0.81 13.54 -5.41
CA GLY A 232 1.40 14.30 -6.51
C GLY A 232 0.59 14.23 -7.82
N THR A 233 -0.09 13.13 -8.07
CA THR A 233 -0.99 12.92 -9.21
C THR A 233 -2.13 13.94 -9.26
N PHE A 234 -2.64 14.36 -8.11
CA PHE A 234 -3.68 15.39 -7.97
C PHE A 234 -3.09 16.75 -7.52
N GLY A 235 -1.78 16.97 -7.73
CA GLY A 235 -1.09 18.22 -7.47
C GLY A 235 -0.96 18.58 -5.99
N GLN A 236 -1.16 17.62 -5.08
CA GLN A 236 -1.13 17.84 -3.62
C GLN A 236 -2.09 18.97 -3.17
N SER A 237 -3.19 19.09 -3.88
CA SER A 237 -4.08 20.25 -3.82
C SER A 237 -5.07 20.22 -2.66
N GLY A 238 -5.36 19.03 -2.10
CA GLY A 238 -6.49 18.84 -1.19
C GLY A 238 -7.85 18.92 -1.89
N ASP A 239 -7.87 18.89 -3.23
CA ASP A 239 -9.10 18.89 -4.04
C ASP A 239 -9.73 17.48 -4.03
N ILE A 240 -10.49 17.21 -2.98
CA ILE A 240 -11.15 15.91 -2.75
C ILE A 240 -12.16 15.61 -3.86
N ALA A 241 -12.79 16.65 -4.44
CA ALA A 241 -13.78 16.47 -5.48
C ALA A 241 -13.19 15.95 -6.80
N ASN A 242 -11.88 16.07 -6.99
CA ASN A 242 -11.17 15.59 -8.17
C ASN A 242 -10.64 14.15 -8.03
N VAL A 243 -10.80 13.51 -6.88
CA VAL A 243 -10.41 12.11 -6.67
C VAL A 243 -11.57 11.19 -7.03
N PRO A 244 -11.39 10.19 -7.91
CA PRO A 244 -12.44 9.25 -8.25
C PRO A 244 -12.98 8.51 -7.02
N PRO A 245 -14.31 8.23 -6.97
CA PRO A 245 -14.94 7.64 -5.78
C PRO A 245 -14.78 6.13 -5.66
N CYS A 246 -14.35 5.47 -6.73
CA CYS A 246 -14.19 4.02 -6.81
C CYS A 246 -12.83 3.68 -7.42
N ALA A 247 -12.45 2.42 -7.26
CA ALA A 247 -11.28 1.84 -7.91
C ALA A 247 -11.53 0.37 -8.29
N ALA A 248 -10.83 -0.08 -9.32
CA ALA A 248 -10.57 -1.49 -9.55
C ALA A 248 -9.28 -1.85 -8.83
N THR A 249 -9.27 -2.89 -8.02
CA THR A 249 -8.13 -3.29 -7.21
C THR A 249 -7.94 -4.80 -7.24
N ILE A 250 -6.69 -5.25 -7.12
CA ILE A 250 -6.42 -6.66 -6.79
C ILE A 250 -7.05 -7.01 -5.45
N GLY A 251 -7.26 -8.30 -5.21
CA GLY A 251 -7.79 -8.76 -3.93
C GLY A 251 -6.70 -9.12 -2.91
N PRO A 252 -7.08 -9.33 -1.64
CA PRO A 252 -6.21 -9.94 -0.66
C PRO A 252 -5.55 -11.21 -1.17
N LEU A 253 -6.29 -12.03 -1.94
CA LEU A 253 -5.80 -13.26 -2.56
C LEU A 253 -4.47 -13.03 -3.30
N ASP A 254 -4.38 -11.99 -4.10
CA ASP A 254 -3.25 -11.76 -5.00
C ASP A 254 -2.00 -11.32 -4.21
N VAL A 255 -2.16 -10.38 -3.26
CA VAL A 255 -1.07 -9.89 -2.43
C VAL A 255 -0.57 -10.97 -1.47
N MET A 256 -1.50 -11.68 -0.82
CA MET A 256 -1.15 -12.66 0.21
C MET A 256 -0.54 -13.95 -0.37
N ARG A 257 -0.74 -14.24 -1.66
CA ARG A 257 -0.09 -15.35 -2.39
C ARG A 257 1.28 -14.98 -2.95
N ALA A 258 1.64 -13.71 -3.03
CA ALA A 258 2.99 -13.33 -3.45
C ALA A 258 4.06 -14.02 -2.59
N LYS A 259 5.19 -14.40 -3.18
CA LYS A 259 6.30 -15.11 -2.48
C LYS A 259 7.01 -14.19 -1.49
N GLU A 260 7.14 -12.92 -1.83
CA GLU A 260 7.72 -11.87 -0.99
C GLU A 260 6.87 -10.60 -1.06
N ARG A 261 6.72 -9.90 0.05
CA ARG A 261 6.04 -8.60 0.13
C ARG A 261 6.97 -7.56 0.70
N ILE A 262 6.90 -6.36 0.13
CA ILE A 262 7.55 -5.18 0.68
C ILE A 262 6.47 -4.15 0.92
N GLU A 263 6.39 -3.65 2.14
CA GLU A 263 5.49 -2.57 2.49
C GLU A 263 6.30 -1.34 2.90
N VAL A 264 5.99 -0.20 2.29
CA VAL A 264 6.68 1.07 2.56
C VAL A 264 5.72 2.04 3.24
N HIS A 265 6.10 2.48 4.42
CA HIS A 265 5.40 3.47 5.22
C HIS A 265 6.22 4.77 5.21
N ALA A 266 5.96 5.62 4.24
CA ALA A 266 6.71 6.85 4.05
C ALA A 266 5.82 8.03 3.60
N LEU A 267 4.50 7.88 3.68
CA LEU A 267 3.56 8.90 3.25
C LEU A 267 3.60 10.10 4.21
N ALA A 268 4.38 11.09 3.87
CA ALA A 268 4.40 12.37 4.55
C ALA A 268 3.50 13.37 3.83
N THR A 269 2.78 14.19 4.59
CA THR A 269 2.08 15.34 4.03
C THR A 269 3.10 16.42 3.72
N CYS A 270 3.07 16.96 2.51
CA CYS A 270 4.04 17.96 2.07
C CYS A 270 4.24 19.08 3.04
N GLY A 271 5.50 19.38 3.36
CA GLY A 271 5.91 20.51 4.17
C GLY A 271 5.51 20.46 5.65
N THR A 272 5.00 19.33 6.14
CA THR A 272 4.66 19.15 7.55
C THR A 272 5.39 17.94 8.12
N PHE A 273 5.85 18.04 9.37
CA PHE A 273 6.41 16.92 10.13
C PHE A 273 5.33 15.95 10.61
N SER A 274 4.07 16.19 10.29
CA SER A 274 2.97 15.33 10.67
C SER A 274 2.44 14.58 9.47
N SER A 275 2.32 13.28 9.61
CA SER A 275 1.66 12.42 8.65
C SER A 275 0.52 11.68 9.32
N TRP A 276 -0.61 11.61 8.65
CA TRP A 276 -1.75 10.81 9.08
C TRP A 276 -1.41 9.32 9.16
N GLN A 277 -0.40 8.88 8.42
CA GLN A 277 0.05 7.49 8.42
C GLN A 277 0.78 7.09 9.73
N ARG A 278 1.13 8.03 10.60
CA ARG A 278 1.89 7.74 11.83
C ARG A 278 1.20 6.72 12.74
N MET A 279 -0.10 6.90 13.01
CA MET A 279 -0.88 5.93 13.78
C MET A 279 -1.14 4.66 12.99
N THR A 280 -1.56 4.79 11.73
CA THR A 280 -1.83 3.66 10.85
C THR A 280 -0.63 2.75 10.71
N SER A 281 0.57 3.31 10.51
CA SER A 281 1.82 2.56 10.44
C SER A 281 2.04 1.68 11.68
N ARG A 282 1.84 2.24 12.87
CA ARG A 282 1.97 1.49 14.14
C ARG A 282 0.89 0.42 14.29
N LEU A 283 -0.34 0.75 13.95
CA LEU A 283 -1.45 -0.20 14.00
C LEU A 283 -1.25 -1.36 13.04
N CYS A 284 -0.80 -1.09 11.81
CA CYS A 284 -0.56 -2.14 10.80
C CYS A 284 0.55 -3.10 11.19
N THR A 285 1.58 -2.63 11.90
CA THR A 285 2.74 -3.45 12.29
C THR A 285 2.61 -4.08 13.67
N HIS A 286 2.07 -3.36 14.67
CA HIS A 286 2.04 -3.77 16.09
C HIS A 286 0.61 -3.91 16.66
N GLY A 287 -0.40 -3.64 15.84
CA GLY A 287 -1.80 -3.89 16.19
C GLY A 287 -2.20 -5.36 15.94
N PRO A 288 -3.41 -5.73 16.37
CA PRO A 288 -3.96 -7.06 16.12
C PRO A 288 -4.24 -7.28 14.64
N ILE A 289 -4.13 -8.54 14.20
CA ILE A 289 -4.48 -8.96 12.85
C ILE A 289 -5.99 -8.88 12.66
N THR A 290 -6.45 -8.07 11.70
CA THR A 290 -7.88 -7.82 11.51
C THR A 290 -8.21 -7.29 10.11
N PRO A 291 -9.35 -7.68 9.50
CA PRO A 291 -9.84 -7.10 8.26
C PRO A 291 -10.19 -5.59 8.36
N TYR A 292 -10.37 -5.07 9.57
CA TYR A 292 -10.59 -3.63 9.81
C TYR A 292 -9.34 -2.77 9.60
N LEU A 293 -8.18 -3.39 9.48
CA LEU A 293 -6.91 -2.81 9.06
C LEU A 293 -6.21 -3.83 8.15
N PRO A 294 -6.54 -3.88 6.86
CA PRO A 294 -6.09 -4.93 5.94
C PRO A 294 -4.58 -5.21 5.94
N SER A 295 -3.74 -4.18 6.01
CA SER A 295 -2.28 -4.36 6.09
C SER A 295 -1.80 -5.13 7.31
N THR A 296 -2.61 -5.26 8.39
CA THR A 296 -2.23 -6.12 9.54
C THR A 296 -2.08 -7.59 9.14
N MET A 297 -2.75 -8.04 8.08
CA MET A 297 -2.64 -9.40 7.57
C MET A 297 -1.22 -9.75 7.09
N LEU A 298 -0.45 -8.76 6.67
CA LEU A 298 0.96 -8.95 6.28
C LEU A 298 1.81 -9.53 7.40
N GLN A 299 1.44 -9.29 8.67
CA GLN A 299 2.11 -9.88 9.84
C GLN A 299 2.10 -11.42 9.82
N THR A 300 1.21 -12.04 9.04
CA THR A 300 1.08 -13.50 8.90
C THR A 300 1.98 -14.13 7.82
N LYS A 301 2.74 -13.31 7.10
CA LYS A 301 3.49 -13.75 5.91
C LYS A 301 4.92 -13.20 5.91
N LYS A 302 5.77 -13.79 5.05
CA LYS A 302 7.08 -13.21 4.73
C LYS A 302 6.89 -11.81 4.14
N THR A 303 7.19 -10.80 4.93
CA THR A 303 7.02 -9.40 4.57
C THR A 303 8.13 -8.56 5.19
N GLN A 304 8.69 -7.66 4.41
CA GLN A 304 9.60 -6.64 4.91
C GLN A 304 8.89 -5.29 4.91
N VAL A 305 8.69 -4.73 6.09
CA VAL A 305 8.11 -3.39 6.28
C VAL A 305 9.23 -2.38 6.55
N TYR A 306 9.22 -1.29 5.79
CA TYR A 306 10.12 -0.16 6.01
C TYR A 306 9.32 1.08 6.42
N ILE A 307 9.69 1.67 7.55
CA ILE A 307 9.02 2.86 8.11
C ILE A 307 10.00 4.02 8.11
N SER A 308 9.60 5.18 7.60
CA SER A 308 10.44 6.38 7.69
C SER A 308 10.58 6.84 9.15
N GLU A 309 11.75 7.41 9.50
CA GLU A 309 11.98 7.99 10.83
C GLU A 309 10.95 9.06 11.19
N GLU A 310 10.44 9.80 10.20
CA GLU A 310 9.39 10.80 10.42
C GLU A 310 8.09 10.17 10.92
N LEU A 311 7.68 9.04 10.35
CA LEU A 311 6.49 8.31 10.81
C LEU A 311 6.73 7.64 12.17
N ALA A 312 7.95 7.17 12.42
CA ALA A 312 8.34 6.51 13.66
C ALA A 312 8.60 7.49 14.82
N ALA A 313 8.69 8.79 14.56
CA ALA A 313 8.97 9.79 15.58
C ALA A 313 7.91 9.78 16.69
N PRO A 314 8.28 10.10 17.95
CA PRO A 314 7.34 10.23 19.06
C PRO A 314 6.21 11.19 18.74
N PHE A 315 5.02 10.92 19.28
CA PHE A 315 3.92 11.88 19.20
C PHE A 315 4.17 13.02 20.20
N GLU A 316 4.20 14.23 19.68
CA GLU A 316 4.31 15.44 20.50
C GLU A 316 2.92 16.04 20.66
N CYS A 317 2.52 16.30 21.91
CA CYS A 317 1.33 17.04 22.25
C CYS A 317 1.75 18.26 23.07
N TRP A 318 1.14 19.40 22.80
CA TRP A 318 1.40 20.62 23.58
C TRP A 318 0.96 20.49 25.04
N GLU A 319 -0.05 19.66 25.25
CA GLU A 319 -0.47 19.23 26.57
C GLU A 319 -0.56 17.70 26.58
N LYS A 320 -0.33 17.07 27.71
CA LYS A 320 -0.51 15.63 27.83
C LYS A 320 -2.00 15.31 27.67
N VAL A 321 -2.37 14.97 26.46
CA VAL A 321 -3.69 14.41 26.19
C VAL A 321 -3.59 12.92 26.49
N GLY A 322 -4.12 12.51 27.63
CA GLY A 322 -4.37 11.11 27.91
C GLY A 322 -5.55 10.60 27.08
N TYR A 323 -5.51 9.35 26.73
CA TYR A 323 -6.72 8.66 26.27
C TYR A 323 -7.56 8.25 27.47
#